data_a7a0c70afaafe715dec6e291266226df
#
_entry.id   a7a0c70afaafe715dec6e291266226df
#
_cell.length_a   1.000
_cell.length_b   1.000
_cell.length_c   1.000
_cell.angle_alpha   90.00
_cell.angle_beta   90.00
_cell.angle_gamma   90.00
#
_symmetry.space_group_name_H-M   'P 1'
#
loop_
_entity.id
_entity.type
_entity.pdbx_description
1 polymer ?
#
loop_
_entity_poly.entity_id
_entity_poly.type
_entity_poly.pdbx_seq_one_letter_code
_entity_poly.pdbx_strand_id
1 'polypeptide(L)'
;MSLSKNIFNKIFLKLSYLSTNKYTENTYWLLAERIIRISINLFITIYLVRYLGPQKFGLLSYAISYFSIFSSFASLGLDNILVRELVSDADKKNLLLGTSIYLRLIAASATILLVMIAILVTGEDFLTSILIISISSSVIFQSFNVIDYYFQAMVQSKYVVYSQFVSLIIASVVKILLIYYKANLIYFAITITLESILLALGLYFIYKKYNFGKLNWQFSYEVSKKLLKDSFPLILSSIVIAVYMKIDQIMIKKMLTDSELGFYASAVKVCESFYFIPMALTNSVFPAIINAKKKGEKFYKIRLQQLYNSVTWISIGITIPITIFTPQIITSLYGEKFISASPVLQIYIWSTVATFLGVASSQFLIAENFTKISFYRTLIGMITNVVLNFILIPRIGIIGSAIATLISYSAATFSLVLWKDTYKQIIMMIKAVFLISIIDYWKNRKELSR
;
A
#
# COMPACT_ATOMS: atom_id res chain seq x y z
N MET A 1 9.76 0.33 41.73
CA MET A 1 10.81 -0.05 40.76
C MET A 1 10.85 -1.55 40.42
N SER A 2 10.23 -2.46 41.19
CA SER A 2 10.24 -3.92 40.95
C SER A 2 9.17 -4.40 39.98
N LEU A 3 8.01 -3.72 39.85
CA LEU A 3 6.93 -4.11 38.94
C LEU A 3 7.26 -3.90 37.43
N SER A 4 8.05 -2.85 37.10
CA SER A 4 8.44 -2.58 35.71
C SER A 4 9.46 -3.60 35.17
N LYS A 5 10.40 -4.06 36.01
CA LYS A 5 11.36 -5.12 35.65
C LYS A 5 10.68 -6.47 35.41
N ASN A 6 9.62 -6.79 36.17
CA ASN A 6 8.90 -8.06 36.00
C ASN A 6 8.02 -8.08 34.73
N ILE A 7 7.47 -6.94 34.34
CA ILE A 7 6.72 -6.81 33.07
C ILE A 7 7.67 -6.88 31.89
N PHE A 8 8.83 -6.21 31.96
CA PHE A 8 9.84 -6.22 30.91
C PHE A 8 10.45 -7.64 30.74
N ASN A 9 10.78 -8.33 31.84
CA ASN A 9 11.25 -9.71 31.78
C ASN A 9 10.17 -10.71 31.29
N LYS A 10 8.89 -10.53 31.64
CA LYS A 10 7.81 -11.35 31.11
C LYS A 10 7.58 -11.10 29.62
N ILE A 11 7.70 -9.86 29.15
CA ILE A 11 7.63 -9.52 27.73
C ILE A 11 8.86 -10.09 27.00
N PHE A 12 10.04 -9.96 27.56
CA PHE A 12 11.31 -10.46 26.99
C PHE A 12 11.34 -12.01 26.92
N LEU A 13 10.87 -12.70 27.99
CA LEU A 13 10.72 -14.16 28.00
C LEU A 13 9.62 -14.64 27.04
N LYS A 14 8.54 -13.90 26.90
CA LYS A 14 7.50 -14.21 25.91
C LYS A 14 7.96 -13.96 24.47
N LEU A 15 8.80 -12.94 24.24
CA LEU A 15 9.46 -12.68 22.97
C LEU A 15 10.54 -13.73 22.65
N SER A 16 11.30 -14.20 23.65
CA SER A 16 12.27 -15.29 23.44
C SER A 16 11.61 -16.64 23.18
N TYR A 17 10.43 -16.90 23.74
CA TYR A 17 9.62 -18.11 23.44
C TYR A 17 8.98 -18.06 22.04
N LEU A 18 8.73 -16.84 21.52
CA LEU A 18 8.26 -16.62 20.15
C LEU A 18 9.38 -16.80 19.10
N SER A 19 10.65 -16.72 19.51
CA SER A 19 11.82 -16.88 18.62
C SER A 19 12.09 -18.32 18.17
N THR A 20 11.37 -19.31 18.71
CA THR A 20 11.55 -20.73 18.34
C THR A 20 10.80 -21.12 17.06
N ASN A 21 9.92 -20.25 16.52
CA ASN A 21 9.18 -20.55 15.29
C ASN A 21 9.65 -19.64 14.14
N LYS A 22 10.24 -20.25 13.10
CA LYS A 22 10.74 -19.60 11.89
C LYS A 22 9.73 -18.64 11.25
N TYR A 23 8.44 -18.95 11.31
CA TYR A 23 7.37 -18.11 10.77
C TYR A 23 7.15 -16.82 11.59
N THR A 24 7.24 -16.93 12.93
CA THR A 24 7.08 -15.77 13.84
C THR A 24 8.26 -14.80 13.72
N GLU A 25 9.49 -15.33 13.66
CA GLU A 25 10.69 -14.51 13.42
C GLU A 25 10.59 -13.76 12.08
N ASN A 26 10.21 -14.48 11.01
CA ASN A 26 10.06 -13.89 9.68
C ASN A 26 9.00 -12.77 9.65
N THR A 27 7.85 -12.98 10.30
CA THR A 27 6.79 -11.98 10.42
C THR A 27 7.25 -10.76 11.21
N TYR A 28 8.02 -10.95 12.28
CA TYR A 28 8.58 -9.86 13.07
C TYR A 28 9.51 -8.98 12.22
N TRP A 29 10.43 -9.58 11.45
CA TRP A 29 11.33 -8.84 10.56
C TRP A 29 10.58 -8.00 9.53
N LEU A 30 9.56 -8.58 8.88
CA LEU A 30 8.73 -7.87 7.90
C LEU A 30 7.92 -6.72 8.51
N LEU A 31 7.36 -6.90 9.72
CA LEU A 31 6.61 -5.85 10.41
C LEU A 31 7.53 -4.73 10.89
N ALA A 32 8.67 -5.08 11.49
CA ALA A 32 9.65 -4.09 11.94
C ALA A 32 10.18 -3.26 10.76
N GLU A 33 10.54 -3.90 9.66
CA GLU A 33 10.94 -3.22 8.42
C GLU A 33 9.87 -2.24 7.97
N ARG A 34 8.61 -2.69 7.88
CA ARG A 34 7.52 -1.85 7.37
C ARG A 34 7.29 -0.61 8.23
N ILE A 35 7.30 -0.76 9.56
CA ILE A 35 7.14 0.37 10.49
C ILE A 35 8.30 1.36 10.33
N ILE A 36 9.54 0.87 10.34
CA ILE A 36 10.73 1.72 10.23
C ILE A 36 10.76 2.42 8.86
N ARG A 37 10.46 1.72 7.78
CA ARG A 37 10.38 2.29 6.42
C ARG A 37 9.35 3.41 6.36
N ILE A 38 8.13 3.19 6.88
CA ILE A 38 7.09 4.22 6.89
C ILE A 38 7.52 5.43 7.70
N SER A 39 8.13 5.23 8.88
CA SER A 39 8.61 6.31 9.73
C SER A 39 9.71 7.13 9.05
N ILE A 40 10.74 6.48 8.48
CA ILE A 40 11.82 7.16 7.76
C ILE A 40 11.28 7.89 6.54
N ASN A 41 10.44 7.24 5.73
CA ASN A 41 9.88 7.86 4.54
C ASN A 41 8.98 9.06 4.88
N LEU A 42 8.17 8.99 5.96
CA LEU A 42 7.36 10.11 6.41
C LEU A 42 8.26 11.30 6.81
N PHE A 43 9.29 11.03 7.60
CA PHE A 43 10.22 12.06 8.06
C PHE A 43 10.94 12.73 6.88
N ILE A 44 11.52 11.94 5.97
CA ILE A 44 12.18 12.47 4.76
C ILE A 44 11.20 13.25 3.88
N THR A 45 9.98 12.75 3.72
CA THR A 45 8.95 13.43 2.92
C THR A 45 8.59 14.79 3.49
N ILE A 46 8.52 14.96 4.81
CA ILE A 46 8.26 16.26 5.45
C ILE A 46 9.33 17.30 5.04
N TYR A 47 10.61 16.94 5.14
CA TYR A 47 11.70 17.84 4.73
C TYR A 47 11.67 18.11 3.22
N LEU A 48 11.40 17.08 2.43
CA LEU A 48 11.31 17.20 0.97
C LEU A 48 10.18 18.16 0.55
N VAL A 49 8.99 18.01 1.14
CA VAL A 49 7.83 18.85 0.87
C VAL A 49 8.12 20.31 1.21
N ARG A 50 8.71 20.56 2.39
CA ARG A 50 9.12 21.92 2.80
C ARG A 50 10.12 22.53 1.84
N TYR A 51 11.10 21.75 1.40
CA TYR A 51 12.13 22.22 0.48
C TYR A 51 11.59 22.54 -0.90
N LEU A 52 10.77 21.64 -1.48
CA LEU A 52 10.25 21.80 -2.84
C LEU A 52 9.17 22.87 -2.96
N GLY A 53 8.40 23.08 -1.89
CA GLY A 53 7.20 23.91 -1.94
C GLY A 53 6.05 23.26 -2.75
N PRO A 54 4.86 23.90 -2.78
CA PRO A 54 3.67 23.27 -3.35
C PRO A 54 3.82 22.90 -4.83
N GLN A 55 4.31 23.82 -5.65
CA GLN A 55 4.38 23.62 -7.11
C GLN A 55 5.29 22.45 -7.49
N LYS A 56 6.56 22.45 -7.02
CA LYS A 56 7.51 21.39 -7.37
C LYS A 56 7.11 20.05 -6.75
N PHE A 57 6.55 20.06 -5.54
CA PHE A 57 6.05 18.85 -4.92
C PHE A 57 4.84 18.30 -5.67
N GLY A 58 3.96 19.16 -6.19
CA GLY A 58 2.85 18.77 -7.06
C GLY A 58 3.34 18.05 -8.32
N LEU A 59 4.32 18.62 -9.03
CA LEU A 59 4.93 17.99 -10.22
C LEU A 59 5.53 16.62 -9.90
N LEU A 60 6.27 16.50 -8.79
CA LEU A 60 6.84 15.22 -8.37
C LEU A 60 5.74 14.20 -8.05
N SER A 61 4.70 14.62 -7.34
CA SER A 61 3.57 13.77 -6.99
C SER A 61 2.78 13.31 -8.21
N TYR A 62 2.62 14.19 -9.20
CA TYR A 62 2.05 13.83 -10.50
C TYR A 62 2.85 12.73 -11.18
N ALA A 63 4.16 12.93 -11.33
CA ALA A 63 5.02 11.97 -11.99
C ALA A 63 5.01 10.59 -11.28
N ILE A 64 4.98 10.58 -9.94
CA ILE A 64 4.86 9.36 -9.13
C ILE A 64 3.50 8.69 -9.38
N SER A 65 2.40 9.45 -9.40
CA SER A 65 1.05 8.93 -9.60
C SER A 65 0.87 8.39 -11.01
N TYR A 66 1.39 9.12 -12.00
CA TYR A 66 1.41 8.70 -13.40
C TYR A 66 2.12 7.34 -13.55
N PHE A 67 3.34 7.24 -13.08
CA PHE A 67 4.10 6.00 -13.09
C PHE A 67 3.38 4.87 -12.31
N SER A 68 2.80 5.16 -11.14
CA SER A 68 2.12 4.17 -10.30
C SER A 68 1.00 3.42 -11.03
N ILE A 69 0.24 4.10 -11.89
CA ILE A 69 -0.80 3.48 -12.71
C ILE A 69 -0.18 2.49 -13.70
N PHE A 70 0.88 2.89 -14.39
CA PHE A 70 1.54 2.04 -15.38
C PHE A 70 2.37 0.90 -14.76
N SER A 71 2.94 1.09 -13.58
CA SER A 71 3.74 0.07 -12.88
C SER A 71 2.95 -1.20 -12.56
N SER A 72 1.62 -1.08 -12.46
CA SER A 72 0.73 -2.23 -12.27
C SER A 72 0.79 -3.24 -13.42
N PHE A 73 1.06 -2.80 -14.64
CA PHE A 73 1.27 -3.68 -15.80
C PHE A 73 2.59 -4.46 -15.67
N ALA A 74 3.65 -3.80 -15.20
CA ALA A 74 4.97 -4.42 -15.07
C ALA A 74 5.05 -5.50 -13.99
N SER A 75 4.21 -5.41 -12.96
CA SER A 75 4.15 -6.41 -11.89
C SER A 75 3.62 -7.76 -12.39
N LEU A 76 2.81 -7.76 -13.47
CA LEU A 76 2.12 -8.92 -14.03
C LEU A 76 1.29 -9.70 -12.99
N GLY A 77 1.00 -9.14 -11.80
CA GLY A 77 0.29 -9.83 -10.72
C GLY A 77 0.95 -11.13 -10.25
N LEU A 78 2.24 -11.31 -10.54
CA LEU A 78 2.98 -12.56 -10.27
C LEU A 78 3.33 -12.77 -8.80
N ASP A 79 3.23 -11.76 -7.95
CA ASP A 79 3.75 -11.73 -6.58
C ASP A 79 3.35 -12.97 -5.77
N ASN A 80 2.06 -13.12 -5.48
CA ASN A 80 1.55 -14.26 -4.69
C ASN A 80 1.56 -15.59 -5.46
N ILE A 81 1.44 -15.54 -6.79
CA ILE A 81 1.45 -16.75 -7.63
C ILE A 81 2.83 -17.37 -7.59
N LEU A 82 3.87 -16.56 -7.75
CA LEU A 82 5.25 -17.07 -7.73
C LEU A 82 5.62 -17.65 -6.37
N VAL A 83 5.21 -17.00 -5.27
CA VAL A 83 5.41 -17.57 -3.92
C VAL A 83 4.71 -18.93 -3.81
N ARG A 84 3.46 -19.05 -4.27
CA ARG A 84 2.70 -20.31 -4.27
C ARG A 84 3.41 -21.40 -5.07
N GLU A 85 3.83 -21.10 -6.29
CA GLU A 85 4.50 -22.11 -7.15
C GLU A 85 5.86 -22.53 -6.57
N LEU A 86 6.64 -21.60 -6.00
CA LEU A 86 7.93 -21.90 -5.36
C LEU A 86 7.78 -22.75 -4.10
N VAL A 87 6.69 -22.59 -3.35
CA VAL A 87 6.39 -23.45 -2.19
C VAL A 87 5.91 -24.82 -2.64
N SER A 88 5.15 -24.90 -3.74
CA SER A 88 4.60 -26.16 -4.26
C SER A 88 5.64 -27.05 -4.94
N ASP A 89 6.64 -26.46 -5.62
CA ASP A 89 7.65 -27.18 -6.39
C ASP A 89 9.01 -26.47 -6.27
N ALA A 90 9.70 -26.76 -5.17
CA ALA A 90 10.99 -26.14 -4.87
C ALA A 90 12.11 -26.55 -5.86
N ASP A 91 11.99 -27.71 -6.51
CA ASP A 91 12.99 -28.21 -7.46
C ASP A 91 13.01 -27.39 -8.75
N LYS A 92 11.87 -26.81 -9.14
CA LYS A 92 11.75 -25.92 -10.30
C LYS A 92 12.14 -24.47 -10.03
N LYS A 93 12.75 -24.15 -8.86
CA LYS A 93 13.08 -22.78 -8.48
C LYS A 93 13.80 -21.99 -9.57
N ASN A 94 14.82 -22.57 -10.21
CA ASN A 94 15.61 -21.88 -11.23
C ASN A 94 14.79 -21.57 -12.49
N LEU A 95 13.89 -22.45 -12.86
CA LEU A 95 12.97 -22.31 -13.97
C LEU A 95 11.90 -21.23 -13.67
N LEU A 96 11.29 -21.29 -12.47
CA LEU A 96 10.28 -20.33 -12.02
C LEU A 96 10.86 -18.94 -11.89
N LEU A 97 12.01 -18.79 -11.23
CA LEU A 97 12.68 -17.49 -11.05
C LEU A 97 13.15 -16.91 -12.38
N GLY A 98 13.84 -17.73 -13.21
CA GLY A 98 14.31 -17.28 -14.51
C GLY A 98 13.16 -16.82 -15.40
N THR A 99 12.13 -17.67 -15.56
CA THR A 99 10.95 -17.32 -16.36
C THR A 99 10.27 -16.04 -15.85
N SER A 100 10.10 -15.90 -14.53
CA SER A 100 9.45 -14.72 -13.95
C SER A 100 10.27 -13.44 -14.12
N ILE A 101 11.60 -13.49 -14.00
CA ILE A 101 12.46 -12.33 -14.26
C ILE A 101 12.38 -11.90 -15.73
N TYR A 102 12.46 -12.85 -16.68
CA TYR A 102 12.33 -12.53 -18.10
C TYR A 102 10.97 -11.93 -18.43
N LEU A 103 9.88 -12.50 -17.92
CA LEU A 103 8.52 -11.95 -18.11
C LEU A 103 8.42 -10.52 -17.56
N ARG A 104 8.96 -10.26 -16.37
CA ARG A 104 8.92 -8.92 -15.76
C ARG A 104 9.81 -7.92 -16.48
N LEU A 105 10.97 -8.33 -17.00
CA LEU A 105 11.81 -7.45 -17.83
C LEU A 105 11.11 -7.07 -19.13
N ILE A 106 10.46 -8.02 -19.81
CA ILE A 106 9.67 -7.75 -21.01
C ILE A 106 8.52 -6.81 -20.66
N ALA A 107 7.78 -7.09 -19.57
CA ALA A 107 6.67 -6.24 -19.14
C ALA A 107 7.15 -4.84 -18.70
N ALA A 108 8.31 -4.72 -18.05
CA ALA A 108 8.93 -3.45 -17.69
C ALA A 108 9.28 -2.62 -18.93
N SER A 109 9.90 -3.25 -19.94
CA SER A 109 10.21 -2.59 -21.22
C SER A 109 8.94 -2.13 -21.94
N ALA A 110 7.91 -2.98 -21.99
CA ALA A 110 6.61 -2.62 -22.55
C ALA A 110 5.94 -1.48 -21.76
N THR A 111 6.05 -1.49 -20.45
CA THR A 111 5.53 -0.41 -19.58
C THR A 111 6.22 0.92 -19.85
N ILE A 112 7.56 0.95 -20.02
CA ILE A 112 8.28 2.17 -20.37
C ILE A 112 7.83 2.67 -21.75
N LEU A 113 7.66 1.79 -22.73
CA LEU A 113 7.16 2.17 -24.03
C LEU A 113 5.73 2.74 -23.95
N LEU A 114 4.85 2.12 -23.19
CA LEU A 114 3.49 2.63 -22.95
C LEU A 114 3.52 4.00 -22.25
N VAL A 115 4.40 4.21 -21.27
CA VAL A 115 4.58 5.51 -20.61
C VAL A 115 5.06 6.56 -21.62
N MET A 116 6.03 6.26 -22.49
CA MET A 116 6.48 7.19 -23.52
C MET A 116 5.37 7.56 -24.51
N ILE A 117 4.61 6.58 -24.98
CA ILE A 117 3.44 6.82 -25.84
C ILE A 117 2.41 7.68 -25.12
N ALA A 118 2.12 7.38 -23.86
CA ALA A 118 1.16 8.15 -23.08
C ALA A 118 1.61 9.59 -22.85
N ILE A 119 2.90 9.87 -22.60
CA ILE A 119 3.47 11.22 -22.50
C ILE A 119 3.25 11.99 -23.82
N LEU A 120 3.50 11.36 -24.97
CA LEU A 120 3.29 11.97 -26.28
C LEU A 120 1.82 12.31 -26.54
N VAL A 121 0.92 11.38 -26.19
CA VAL A 121 -0.53 11.57 -26.37
C VAL A 121 -1.09 12.64 -25.43
N THR A 122 -0.62 12.69 -24.18
CA THR A 122 -1.11 13.66 -23.19
C THR A 122 -0.46 15.05 -23.32
N GLY A 123 0.56 15.19 -24.17
CA GLY A 123 1.23 16.47 -24.45
C GLY A 123 1.91 17.06 -23.21
N GLU A 124 2.60 16.24 -22.42
CA GLU A 124 3.28 16.72 -21.22
C GLU A 124 4.45 17.65 -21.57
N ASP A 125 4.69 18.66 -20.75
CA ASP A 125 5.84 19.53 -20.87
C ASP A 125 7.17 18.77 -20.64
N PHE A 126 8.26 19.35 -21.13
CA PHE A 126 9.59 18.71 -21.09
C PHE A 126 10.03 18.31 -19.69
N LEU A 127 9.82 19.18 -18.68
CA LEU A 127 10.20 18.91 -17.29
C LEU A 127 9.39 17.74 -16.73
N THR A 128 8.08 17.76 -16.90
CA THR A 128 7.17 16.69 -16.45
C THR A 128 7.51 15.37 -17.13
N SER A 129 7.81 15.39 -18.43
CA SER A 129 8.23 14.19 -19.19
C SER A 129 9.50 13.57 -18.63
N ILE A 130 10.54 14.39 -18.33
CA ILE A 130 11.78 13.91 -17.72
C ILE A 130 11.52 13.30 -16.34
N LEU A 131 10.68 13.92 -15.51
CA LEU A 131 10.34 13.39 -14.20
C LEU A 131 9.65 12.02 -14.32
N ILE A 132 8.66 11.90 -15.20
CA ILE A 132 7.92 10.64 -15.41
C ILE A 132 8.89 9.56 -15.94
N ILE A 133 9.71 9.83 -16.94
CA ILE A 133 10.67 8.87 -17.51
C ILE A 133 11.71 8.45 -16.47
N SER A 134 12.25 9.40 -15.70
CA SER A 134 13.22 9.13 -14.64
C SER A 134 12.65 8.18 -13.58
N ILE A 135 11.41 8.38 -13.14
CA ILE A 135 10.74 7.52 -12.16
C ILE A 135 10.39 6.17 -12.79
N SER A 136 9.90 6.17 -14.04
CA SER A 136 9.47 4.96 -14.74
C SER A 136 10.63 4.01 -15.03
N SER A 137 11.85 4.51 -15.17
CA SER A 137 13.03 3.65 -15.34
C SER A 137 13.28 2.72 -14.14
N SER A 138 12.74 3.03 -12.96
CA SER A 138 12.81 2.18 -11.77
C SER A 138 12.16 0.81 -11.98
N VAL A 139 11.20 0.69 -12.90
CA VAL A 139 10.44 -0.55 -13.13
C VAL A 139 11.32 -1.70 -13.64
N ILE A 140 12.40 -1.39 -14.38
CA ILE A 140 13.36 -2.41 -14.85
C ILE A 140 14.00 -3.10 -13.64
N PHE A 141 14.42 -2.31 -12.65
CA PHE A 141 15.08 -2.83 -11.45
C PHE A 141 14.08 -3.52 -10.50
N GLN A 142 12.81 -3.13 -10.49
CA GLN A 142 11.75 -3.81 -9.75
C GLN A 142 11.49 -5.24 -10.27
N SER A 143 11.94 -5.60 -11.48
CA SER A 143 11.89 -6.98 -11.97
C SER A 143 12.67 -7.95 -11.08
N PHE A 144 13.69 -7.48 -10.38
CA PHE A 144 14.48 -8.27 -9.43
C PHE A 144 13.75 -8.56 -8.10
N ASN A 145 12.58 -7.97 -7.83
CA ASN A 145 11.75 -8.31 -6.69
C ASN A 145 11.28 -9.78 -6.71
N VAL A 146 11.41 -10.47 -7.84
CA VAL A 146 11.24 -11.93 -7.94
C VAL A 146 12.11 -12.67 -6.92
N ILE A 147 13.28 -12.13 -6.60
CA ILE A 147 14.18 -12.70 -5.58
C ILE A 147 13.58 -12.55 -4.16
N ASP A 148 12.87 -11.46 -3.88
CA ASP A 148 12.16 -11.30 -2.61
C ASP A 148 11.11 -12.40 -2.44
N TYR A 149 10.32 -12.73 -3.48
CA TYR A 149 9.31 -13.79 -3.42
C TYR A 149 9.93 -15.16 -3.18
N TYR A 150 11.14 -15.41 -3.68
CA TYR A 150 11.89 -16.61 -3.34
C TYR A 150 12.20 -16.69 -1.83
N PHE A 151 12.72 -15.63 -1.25
CA PHE A 151 13.01 -15.60 0.19
C PHE A 151 11.74 -15.66 1.05
N GLN A 152 10.61 -15.09 0.57
CA GLN A 152 9.30 -15.23 1.22
C GLN A 152 8.86 -16.71 1.19
N ALA A 153 8.95 -17.40 0.05
CA ALA A 153 8.62 -18.81 -0.07
C ALA A 153 9.47 -19.69 0.87
N MET A 154 10.75 -19.33 1.06
CA MET A 154 11.67 -20.03 1.98
C MET A 154 11.51 -19.63 3.46
N VAL A 155 10.61 -18.67 3.77
CA VAL A 155 10.43 -18.08 5.12
C VAL A 155 11.77 -17.52 5.64
N GLN A 156 12.45 -16.76 4.80
CA GLN A 156 13.77 -16.19 5.06
C GLN A 156 13.83 -14.69 4.70
N SER A 157 12.73 -13.95 4.87
CA SER A 157 12.61 -12.55 4.47
C SER A 157 13.58 -11.61 5.20
N LYS A 158 14.20 -12.04 6.31
CA LYS A 158 15.23 -11.24 7.00
C LYS A 158 16.35 -10.76 6.09
N TYR A 159 16.73 -11.55 5.10
CA TYR A 159 17.78 -11.19 4.15
C TYR A 159 17.35 -10.09 3.18
N VAL A 160 16.09 -10.15 2.75
CA VAL A 160 15.46 -9.11 1.94
C VAL A 160 15.37 -7.81 2.74
N VAL A 161 14.98 -7.90 4.00
CA VAL A 161 14.88 -6.76 4.93
C VAL A 161 16.22 -6.01 5.02
N TYR A 162 17.36 -6.71 5.09
CA TYR A 162 18.68 -6.05 5.06
C TYR A 162 18.90 -5.25 3.78
N SER A 163 18.58 -5.81 2.60
CA SER A 163 18.72 -5.08 1.32
C SER A 163 17.79 -3.86 1.29
N GLN A 164 16.58 -4.02 1.79
CA GLN A 164 15.59 -2.95 1.86
C GLN A 164 16.04 -1.83 2.80
N PHE A 165 16.61 -2.13 3.96
CA PHE A 165 17.16 -1.12 4.86
C PHE A 165 18.35 -0.38 4.27
N VAL A 166 19.30 -1.09 3.68
CA VAL A 166 20.47 -0.47 3.07
C VAL A 166 20.05 0.47 1.94
N SER A 167 19.17 0.03 1.03
CA SER A 167 18.68 0.87 -0.06
C SER A 167 17.92 2.11 0.46
N LEU A 168 17.06 1.94 1.46
CA LEU A 168 16.30 3.01 2.09
C LEU A 168 17.22 4.04 2.75
N ILE A 169 18.21 3.61 3.54
CA ILE A 169 19.13 4.51 4.24
C ILE A 169 19.95 5.30 3.23
N ILE A 170 20.56 4.63 2.24
CA ILE A 170 21.38 5.31 1.21
C ILE A 170 20.51 6.31 0.45
N ALA A 171 19.33 5.93 -0.03
CA ALA A 171 18.44 6.84 -0.75
C ALA A 171 17.99 8.01 0.13
N SER A 172 17.75 7.79 1.43
CA SER A 172 17.39 8.83 2.39
C SER A 172 18.53 9.82 2.62
N VAL A 173 19.75 9.33 2.78
CA VAL A 173 20.95 10.19 2.90
C VAL A 173 21.15 11.01 1.64
N VAL A 174 21.03 10.41 0.46
CA VAL A 174 21.11 11.13 -0.82
C VAL A 174 20.03 12.22 -0.91
N LYS A 175 18.77 11.95 -0.54
CA LYS A 175 17.71 12.96 -0.53
C LYS A 175 18.04 14.13 0.42
N ILE A 176 18.59 13.86 1.62
CA ILE A 176 19.01 14.89 2.56
C ILE A 176 20.15 15.73 1.99
N LEU A 177 21.16 15.11 1.39
CA LEU A 177 22.26 15.82 0.73
C LEU A 177 21.76 16.69 -0.42
N LEU A 178 20.82 16.20 -1.25
CA LEU A 178 20.21 16.99 -2.31
C LEU A 178 19.45 18.21 -1.78
N ILE A 179 18.77 18.10 -0.64
CA ILE A 179 18.11 19.22 0.05
C ILE A 179 19.18 20.23 0.52
N TYR A 180 20.25 19.75 1.15
CA TYR A 180 21.34 20.58 1.66
C TYR A 180 22.03 21.38 0.56
N TYR A 181 22.34 20.74 -0.58
CA TYR A 181 22.95 21.37 -1.75
C TYR A 181 21.95 22.11 -2.66
N LYS A 182 20.69 22.25 -2.25
CA LYS A 182 19.63 22.95 -3.01
C LYS A 182 19.48 22.43 -4.45
N ALA A 183 19.52 21.10 -4.61
CA ALA A 183 19.49 20.44 -5.91
C ALA A 183 18.17 20.63 -6.64
N ASN A 184 18.18 20.48 -7.98
CA ASN A 184 17.02 20.62 -8.82
C ASN A 184 16.05 19.41 -8.64
N LEU A 185 14.75 19.61 -8.95
CA LEU A 185 13.68 18.64 -8.83
C LEU A 185 13.98 17.29 -9.48
N ILE A 186 14.64 17.30 -10.65
CA ILE A 186 14.97 16.09 -11.42
C ILE A 186 15.80 15.10 -10.59
N TYR A 187 16.73 15.58 -9.77
CA TYR A 187 17.56 14.69 -8.95
C TYR A 187 16.74 13.92 -7.92
N PHE A 188 15.66 14.50 -7.39
CA PHE A 188 14.74 13.80 -6.48
C PHE A 188 13.94 12.71 -7.20
N ALA A 189 13.57 12.91 -8.45
CA ALA A 189 12.98 11.86 -9.28
C ALA A 189 13.97 10.71 -9.52
N ILE A 190 15.23 11.02 -9.83
CA ILE A 190 16.29 10.03 -10.00
C ILE A 190 16.55 9.23 -8.73
N THR A 191 16.39 9.82 -7.51
CA THR A 191 16.59 9.05 -6.27
C THR A 191 15.60 7.91 -6.10
N ILE A 192 14.41 7.96 -6.71
CA ILE A 192 13.43 6.87 -6.68
C ILE A 192 13.98 5.68 -7.49
N THR A 193 14.55 5.94 -8.63
CA THR A 193 15.22 4.92 -9.44
C THR A 193 16.48 4.39 -8.77
N LEU A 194 17.28 5.28 -8.16
CA LEU A 194 18.46 4.88 -7.39
C LEU A 194 18.11 3.90 -6.25
N GLU A 195 17.03 4.17 -5.50
CA GLU A 195 16.55 3.27 -4.44
C GLU A 195 16.21 1.88 -5.02
N SER A 196 15.57 1.83 -6.19
CA SER A 196 15.23 0.57 -6.88
C SER A 196 16.48 -0.16 -7.38
N ILE A 197 17.48 0.55 -7.88
CA ILE A 197 18.79 -0.01 -8.29
C ILE A 197 19.49 -0.63 -7.09
N LEU A 198 19.61 0.12 -6.00
CA LEU A 198 20.26 -0.35 -4.77
C LEU A 198 19.58 -1.59 -4.20
N LEU A 199 18.24 -1.61 -4.21
CA LEU A 199 17.47 -2.77 -3.78
C LEU A 199 17.73 -3.97 -4.69
N ALA A 200 17.67 -3.80 -6.01
CA ALA A 200 17.93 -4.87 -6.98
C ALA A 200 19.32 -5.46 -6.83
N LEU A 201 20.35 -4.60 -6.69
CA LEU A 201 21.72 -5.03 -6.44
C LEU A 201 21.84 -5.79 -5.11
N GLY A 202 21.23 -5.28 -4.04
CA GLY A 202 21.21 -5.94 -2.73
C GLY A 202 20.59 -7.34 -2.81
N LEU A 203 19.41 -7.45 -3.44
CA LEU A 203 18.73 -8.72 -3.65
C LEU A 203 19.58 -9.68 -4.50
N TYR A 204 20.19 -9.20 -5.57
CA TYR A 204 21.06 -10.00 -6.43
C TYR A 204 22.27 -10.56 -5.67
N PHE A 205 23.00 -9.71 -4.92
CA PHE A 205 24.17 -10.13 -4.15
C PHE A 205 23.81 -11.13 -3.05
N ILE A 206 22.70 -10.91 -2.35
CA ILE A 206 22.23 -11.84 -1.32
C ILE A 206 21.85 -13.18 -1.95
N TYR A 207 21.09 -13.17 -3.05
CA TYR A 207 20.71 -14.39 -3.75
C TYR A 207 21.93 -15.17 -4.23
N LYS A 208 22.92 -14.47 -4.82
CA LYS A 208 24.20 -15.09 -5.26
C LYS A 208 24.96 -15.73 -4.10
N LYS A 209 25.04 -15.04 -2.97
CA LYS A 209 25.70 -15.56 -1.75
C LYS A 209 25.02 -16.84 -1.24
N TYR A 210 23.67 -16.85 -1.21
CA TYR A 210 22.89 -17.99 -0.70
C TYR A 210 22.89 -19.20 -1.63
N ASN A 211 23.01 -19.00 -2.94
CA ASN A 211 23.04 -20.08 -3.93
C ASN A 211 24.46 -20.46 -4.35
N PHE A 212 25.46 -20.26 -3.48
CA PHE A 212 26.87 -20.64 -3.71
C PHE A 212 27.43 -20.13 -5.06
N GLY A 213 27.02 -18.95 -5.50
CA GLY A 213 27.50 -18.32 -6.73
C GLY A 213 26.85 -18.81 -8.02
N LYS A 214 25.98 -19.81 -7.98
CA LYS A 214 25.32 -20.36 -9.19
C LYS A 214 24.01 -19.63 -9.47
N LEU A 215 23.96 -18.95 -10.60
CA LEU A 215 22.75 -18.32 -11.17
C LEU A 215 22.31 -19.14 -12.39
N ASN A 216 21.58 -20.22 -12.14
CA ASN A 216 21.09 -21.12 -13.21
C ASN A 216 19.63 -20.76 -13.58
N TRP A 217 19.38 -19.49 -13.89
CA TRP A 217 18.05 -19.06 -14.32
C TRP A 217 17.76 -19.55 -15.73
N GLN A 218 16.68 -20.28 -15.85
CA GLN A 218 16.23 -20.88 -17.11
C GLN A 218 14.88 -20.29 -17.49
N PHE A 219 14.62 -20.11 -18.77
CA PHE A 219 13.34 -19.70 -19.29
C PHE A 219 12.56 -20.91 -19.84
N SER A 220 11.26 -20.98 -19.55
CA SER A 220 10.35 -21.94 -20.14
C SER A 220 9.10 -21.24 -20.66
N TYR A 221 8.77 -21.48 -21.92
CA TYR A 221 7.54 -20.97 -22.54
C TYR A 221 6.29 -21.55 -21.88
N GLU A 222 6.29 -22.84 -21.53
CA GLU A 222 5.16 -23.51 -20.86
C GLU A 222 4.89 -22.90 -19.49
N VAL A 223 5.94 -22.69 -18.69
CA VAL A 223 5.83 -22.03 -17.37
C VAL A 223 5.34 -20.59 -17.54
N SER A 224 5.84 -19.85 -18.53
CA SER A 224 5.42 -18.47 -18.77
C SER A 224 3.92 -18.39 -19.12
N LYS A 225 3.43 -19.28 -19.97
CA LYS A 225 1.99 -19.35 -20.34
C LYS A 225 1.12 -19.68 -19.13
N LYS A 226 1.56 -20.63 -18.28
CA LYS A 226 0.85 -20.98 -17.03
C LYS A 226 0.79 -19.78 -16.08
N LEU A 227 1.94 -19.15 -15.79
CA LEU A 227 2.04 -18.01 -14.88
C LEU A 227 1.17 -16.83 -15.35
N LEU A 228 1.22 -16.49 -16.64
CA LEU A 228 0.41 -15.40 -17.21
C LEU A 228 -1.08 -15.71 -17.17
N LYS A 229 -1.49 -16.95 -17.47
CA LYS A 229 -2.89 -17.36 -17.36
C LYS A 229 -3.43 -17.22 -15.95
N ASP A 230 -2.67 -17.68 -14.97
CA ASP A 230 -3.05 -17.64 -13.56
C ASP A 230 -3.07 -16.20 -13.02
N SER A 231 -2.17 -15.33 -13.50
CA SER A 231 -2.03 -13.96 -13.01
C SER A 231 -2.94 -12.95 -13.73
N PHE A 232 -3.50 -13.27 -14.90
CA PHE A 232 -4.30 -12.32 -15.68
C PHE A 232 -5.43 -11.62 -14.88
N PRO A 233 -6.24 -12.33 -14.06
CA PRO A 233 -7.25 -11.66 -13.23
C PRO A 233 -6.65 -10.70 -12.19
N LEU A 234 -5.44 -11.03 -11.69
CA LEU A 234 -4.73 -10.20 -10.70
C LEU A 234 -4.13 -8.95 -11.36
N ILE A 235 -3.69 -9.03 -12.62
CA ILE A 235 -3.24 -7.87 -13.41
C ILE A 235 -4.38 -6.86 -13.51
N LEU A 236 -5.58 -7.31 -13.94
CA LEU A 236 -6.75 -6.43 -14.06
C LEU A 236 -7.11 -5.78 -12.71
N SER A 237 -7.09 -6.56 -11.63
CA SER A 237 -7.36 -6.05 -10.29
C SER A 237 -6.33 -5.01 -9.85
N SER A 238 -5.05 -5.21 -10.11
CA SER A 238 -3.98 -4.27 -9.74
C SER A 238 -4.08 -2.96 -10.51
N ILE A 239 -4.45 -3.00 -11.78
CA ILE A 239 -4.69 -1.81 -12.60
C ILE A 239 -5.86 -1.00 -12.04
N VAL A 240 -7.00 -1.66 -11.77
CA VAL A 240 -8.17 -0.99 -11.18
C VAL A 240 -7.83 -0.34 -9.85
N ILE A 241 -7.07 -1.03 -8.99
CA ILE A 241 -6.61 -0.48 -7.70
C ILE A 241 -5.69 0.73 -7.91
N ALA A 242 -4.72 0.65 -8.83
CA ALA A 242 -3.79 1.74 -9.08
C ALA A 242 -4.48 2.99 -9.62
N VAL A 243 -5.41 2.82 -10.57
CA VAL A 243 -6.25 3.92 -11.07
C VAL A 243 -7.09 4.48 -9.93
N TYR A 244 -7.79 3.64 -9.17
CA TYR A 244 -8.62 4.04 -8.04
C TYR A 244 -7.88 4.88 -7.00
N MET A 245 -6.59 4.57 -6.75
CA MET A 245 -5.79 5.26 -5.74
C MET A 245 -5.06 6.51 -6.25
N LYS A 246 -4.91 6.70 -7.57
CA LYS A 246 -4.01 7.74 -8.11
C LYS A 246 -4.64 8.62 -9.20
N ILE A 247 -5.81 8.27 -9.71
CA ILE A 247 -6.44 9.02 -10.81
C ILE A 247 -6.82 10.45 -10.41
N ASP A 248 -7.15 10.67 -9.16
CA ASP A 248 -7.44 11.98 -8.58
C ASP A 248 -6.29 12.97 -8.81
N GLN A 249 -5.04 12.54 -8.56
CA GLN A 249 -3.87 13.38 -8.75
C GLN A 249 -3.60 13.68 -10.23
N ILE A 250 -3.90 12.73 -11.13
CA ILE A 250 -3.82 12.93 -12.57
C ILE A 250 -4.86 13.97 -13.02
N MET A 251 -6.11 13.84 -12.54
CA MET A 251 -7.19 14.73 -12.91
C MET A 251 -6.97 16.16 -12.36
N ILE A 252 -6.49 16.30 -11.12
CA ILE A 252 -6.13 17.59 -10.54
C ILE A 252 -5.07 18.30 -11.40
N LYS A 253 -3.98 17.61 -11.78
CA LYS A 253 -2.93 18.20 -12.64
C LYS A 253 -3.47 18.68 -13.97
N LYS A 254 -4.41 17.95 -14.59
CA LYS A 254 -4.98 18.27 -15.90
C LYS A 254 -6.06 19.36 -15.85
N MET A 255 -6.72 19.53 -14.71
CA MET A 255 -7.85 20.47 -14.55
C MET A 255 -7.49 21.74 -13.75
N LEU A 256 -6.42 21.70 -12.95
CA LEU A 256 -6.01 22.77 -12.05
C LEU A 256 -4.51 23.06 -12.22
N THR A 257 -3.88 23.61 -11.15
CA THR A 257 -2.47 23.98 -11.13
C THR A 257 -1.59 22.94 -10.40
N ASP A 258 -0.27 22.99 -10.67
CA ASP A 258 0.71 22.17 -9.96
C ASP A 258 0.70 22.44 -8.45
N SER A 259 0.47 23.68 -8.04
CA SER A 259 0.43 24.07 -6.62
C SER A 259 -0.77 23.45 -5.92
N GLU A 260 -1.95 23.42 -6.55
CA GLU A 260 -3.13 22.79 -6.00
C GLU A 260 -2.94 21.27 -5.88
N LEU A 261 -2.31 20.65 -6.88
CA LEU A 261 -1.91 19.26 -6.76
C LEU A 261 -0.94 19.04 -5.59
N GLY A 262 0.00 19.96 -5.37
CA GLY A 262 0.94 19.90 -4.24
C GLY A 262 0.23 19.96 -2.89
N PHE A 263 -0.76 20.84 -2.75
CA PHE A 263 -1.61 20.92 -1.55
C PHE A 263 -2.39 19.62 -1.33
N TYR A 264 -3.03 19.12 -2.38
CA TYR A 264 -3.77 17.86 -2.33
C TYR A 264 -2.86 16.68 -1.95
N ALA A 265 -1.76 16.50 -2.66
CA ALA A 265 -0.83 15.40 -2.44
C ALA A 265 -0.20 15.43 -1.04
N SER A 266 0.06 16.62 -0.47
CA SER A 266 0.57 16.75 0.89
C SER A 266 -0.46 16.28 1.94
N ALA A 267 -1.74 16.63 1.76
CA ALA A 267 -2.83 16.15 2.61
C ALA A 267 -3.02 14.63 2.50
N VAL A 268 -3.05 14.09 1.28
CA VAL A 268 -3.16 12.65 1.01
C VAL A 268 -2.02 11.88 1.68
N LYS A 269 -0.79 12.42 1.64
CA LYS A 269 0.39 11.78 2.24
C LYS A 269 0.27 11.58 3.75
N VAL A 270 -0.35 12.53 4.45
CA VAL A 270 -0.67 12.38 5.89
C VAL A 270 -1.63 11.21 6.10
N CYS A 271 -2.70 11.13 5.30
CA CYS A 271 -3.70 10.05 5.42
C CYS A 271 -3.12 8.68 5.06
N GLU A 272 -2.36 8.56 3.97
CA GLU A 272 -1.71 7.32 3.53
C GLU A 272 -0.76 6.76 4.60
N SER A 273 -0.16 7.62 5.44
CA SER A 273 0.75 7.17 6.50
C SER A 273 0.07 6.29 7.55
N PHE A 274 -1.27 6.34 7.67
CA PHE A 274 -2.03 5.51 8.60
C PHE A 274 -2.52 4.18 7.99
N TYR A 275 -2.43 3.98 6.67
CA TYR A 275 -2.97 2.78 6.01
C TYR A 275 -2.26 1.49 6.39
N PHE A 276 -1.08 1.54 7.00
CA PHE A 276 -0.42 0.34 7.52
C PHE A 276 -1.15 -0.25 8.74
N ILE A 277 -1.87 0.58 9.52
CA ILE A 277 -2.52 0.17 10.77
C ILE A 277 -3.57 -0.93 10.53
N PRO A 278 -4.59 -0.73 9.65
CA PRO A 278 -5.56 -1.77 9.39
C PRO A 278 -4.92 -3.02 8.76
N MET A 279 -3.88 -2.87 7.94
CA MET A 279 -3.17 -4.01 7.35
C MET A 279 -2.46 -4.85 8.42
N ALA A 280 -1.78 -4.20 9.37
CA ALA A 280 -1.09 -4.88 10.47
C ALA A 280 -2.09 -5.61 11.38
N LEU A 281 -3.19 -4.93 11.75
CA LEU A 281 -4.25 -5.51 12.58
C LEU A 281 -4.91 -6.70 11.90
N THR A 282 -5.32 -6.55 10.64
CA THR A 282 -6.01 -7.61 9.91
C THR A 282 -5.12 -8.83 9.73
N ASN A 283 -3.86 -8.66 9.36
CA ASN A 283 -2.91 -9.76 9.19
C ASN A 283 -2.67 -10.51 10.51
N SER A 284 -2.60 -9.81 11.64
CA SER A 284 -2.38 -10.44 12.96
C SER A 284 -3.61 -11.22 13.44
N VAL A 285 -4.82 -10.79 13.11
CA VAL A 285 -6.07 -11.40 13.56
C VAL A 285 -6.60 -12.46 12.59
N PHE A 286 -6.17 -12.44 11.32
CA PHE A 286 -6.67 -13.35 10.29
C PHE A 286 -6.59 -14.84 10.65
N PRO A 287 -5.47 -15.38 11.20
CA PRO A 287 -5.43 -16.78 11.63
C PRO A 287 -6.47 -17.12 12.70
N ALA A 288 -6.74 -16.18 13.62
CA ALA A 288 -7.77 -16.36 14.64
C ALA A 288 -9.18 -16.37 14.04
N ILE A 289 -9.44 -15.59 12.99
CA ILE A 289 -10.70 -15.59 12.24
C ILE A 289 -10.92 -16.94 11.54
N ILE A 290 -9.89 -17.46 10.85
CA ILE A 290 -9.96 -18.76 10.17
C ILE A 290 -10.19 -19.90 11.18
N ASN A 291 -9.50 -19.88 12.33
CA ASN A 291 -9.71 -20.86 13.38
C ASN A 291 -11.11 -20.76 14.01
N ALA A 292 -11.65 -19.55 14.16
CA ALA A 292 -13.00 -19.34 14.64
C ALA A 292 -14.04 -19.88 13.64
N LYS A 293 -13.81 -19.75 12.33
CA LYS A 293 -14.65 -20.32 11.27
C LYS A 293 -14.76 -21.85 11.41
N LYS A 294 -13.65 -22.53 11.72
CA LYS A 294 -13.65 -23.99 11.97
C LYS A 294 -14.44 -24.40 13.21
N LYS A 295 -14.54 -23.51 14.23
CA LYS A 295 -15.30 -23.76 15.47
C LYS A 295 -16.79 -23.50 15.33
N GLY A 296 -17.24 -22.84 14.27
CA GLY A 296 -18.63 -22.57 13.96
C GLY A 296 -18.95 -21.11 13.66
N GLU A 297 -20.10 -20.90 13.04
CA GLU A 297 -20.51 -19.59 12.49
C GLU A 297 -20.66 -18.50 13.56
N LYS A 298 -21.11 -18.86 14.77
CA LYS A 298 -21.26 -17.91 15.91
C LYS A 298 -19.89 -17.32 16.29
N PHE A 299 -18.87 -18.16 16.46
CA PHE A 299 -17.51 -17.71 16.82
C PHE A 299 -16.87 -16.88 15.72
N TYR A 300 -17.09 -17.26 14.46
CA TYR A 300 -16.62 -16.55 13.30
C TYR A 300 -17.17 -15.12 13.24
N LYS A 301 -18.50 -14.96 13.39
CA LYS A 301 -19.16 -13.65 13.43
C LYS A 301 -18.65 -12.77 14.57
N ILE A 302 -18.45 -13.34 15.77
CA ILE A 302 -17.90 -12.60 16.91
C ILE A 302 -16.50 -12.05 16.58
N ARG A 303 -15.63 -12.87 16.01
CA ARG A 303 -14.27 -12.43 15.67
C ARG A 303 -14.25 -11.37 14.56
N LEU A 304 -15.09 -11.51 13.54
CA LEU A 304 -15.24 -10.49 12.51
C LEU A 304 -15.77 -9.16 13.08
N GLN A 305 -16.78 -9.22 13.96
CA GLN A 305 -17.32 -8.02 14.61
C GLN A 305 -16.26 -7.33 15.47
N GLN A 306 -15.45 -8.09 16.22
CA GLN A 306 -14.33 -7.55 16.99
C GLN A 306 -13.31 -6.85 16.09
N LEU A 307 -12.98 -7.43 14.93
CA LEU A 307 -12.11 -6.80 13.96
C LEU A 307 -12.69 -5.48 13.44
N TYR A 308 -13.97 -5.48 12.99
CA TYR A 308 -14.63 -4.25 12.53
C TYR A 308 -14.67 -3.16 13.60
N ASN A 309 -15.00 -3.54 14.85
CA ASN A 309 -14.98 -2.60 15.97
C ASN A 309 -13.60 -1.97 16.17
N SER A 310 -12.54 -2.81 16.19
CA SER A 310 -11.17 -2.34 16.42
C SER A 310 -10.70 -1.38 15.34
N VAL A 311 -10.86 -1.76 14.06
CA VAL A 311 -10.40 -0.90 12.95
C VAL A 311 -11.20 0.40 12.86
N THR A 312 -12.51 0.36 13.11
CA THR A 312 -13.36 1.55 13.07
C THR A 312 -12.96 2.54 14.17
N TRP A 313 -12.84 2.08 15.41
CA TRP A 313 -12.58 2.97 16.53
C TRP A 313 -11.16 3.50 16.57
N ILE A 314 -10.19 2.71 16.08
CA ILE A 314 -8.84 3.23 15.84
C ILE A 314 -8.86 4.31 14.76
N SER A 315 -9.58 4.09 13.65
CA SER A 315 -9.66 5.09 12.58
C SER A 315 -10.36 6.37 13.03
N ILE A 316 -11.48 6.28 13.77
CA ILE A 316 -12.18 7.44 14.34
C ILE A 316 -11.30 8.18 15.34
N GLY A 317 -10.59 7.44 16.20
CA GLY A 317 -9.63 8.00 17.17
C GLY A 317 -8.47 8.76 16.50
N ILE A 318 -8.10 8.41 15.28
CA ILE A 318 -7.13 9.15 14.45
C ILE A 318 -7.80 10.32 13.74
N THR A 319 -8.98 10.09 13.15
CA THR A 319 -9.66 11.06 12.29
C THR A 319 -10.11 12.30 13.06
N ILE A 320 -10.72 12.14 14.24
CA ILE A 320 -11.24 13.28 15.02
C ILE A 320 -10.14 14.28 15.42
N PRO A 321 -9.03 13.89 16.08
CA PRO A 321 -7.96 14.83 16.41
C PRO A 321 -7.35 15.49 15.18
N ILE A 322 -7.14 14.73 14.08
CA ILE A 322 -6.58 15.31 12.85
C ILE A 322 -7.55 16.34 12.26
N THR A 323 -8.85 16.08 12.25
CA THR A 323 -9.86 17.05 11.74
C THR A 323 -9.86 18.34 12.55
N ILE A 324 -9.74 18.26 13.90
CA ILE A 324 -9.74 19.43 14.78
C ILE A 324 -8.44 20.24 14.62
N PHE A 325 -7.29 19.57 14.58
CA PHE A 325 -5.98 20.20 14.56
C PHE A 325 -5.36 20.29 13.17
N THR A 326 -6.16 20.18 12.10
CA THR A 326 -5.65 20.14 10.71
C THR A 326 -4.74 21.32 10.35
N PRO A 327 -5.10 22.61 10.62
CA PRO A 327 -4.21 23.72 10.28
C PRO A 327 -2.87 23.63 11.00
N GLN A 328 -2.88 23.30 12.30
CA GLN A 328 -1.68 23.17 13.11
C GLN A 328 -0.81 21.99 12.62
N ILE A 329 -1.43 20.88 12.23
CA ILE A 329 -0.71 19.72 11.68
C ILE A 329 -0.05 20.09 10.36
N ILE A 330 -0.76 20.69 9.42
CA ILE A 330 -0.22 21.08 8.11
C ILE A 330 0.91 22.10 8.27
N THR A 331 0.73 23.15 9.06
CA THR A 331 1.77 24.17 9.25
C THR A 331 2.99 23.61 9.99
N SER A 332 2.78 22.77 11.00
CA SER A 332 3.87 22.11 11.72
C SER A 332 4.64 21.10 10.85
N LEU A 333 3.97 20.36 9.97
CA LEU A 333 4.63 19.38 9.10
C LEU A 333 5.27 20.04 7.88
N TYR A 334 4.56 20.92 7.18
CA TYR A 334 4.96 21.41 5.85
C TYR A 334 5.24 22.92 5.78
N GLY A 335 4.88 23.67 6.83
CA GLY A 335 5.02 25.13 6.90
C GLY A 335 3.81 25.87 6.34
N GLU A 336 3.78 27.19 6.58
CA GLU A 336 2.67 28.07 6.22
C GLU A 336 2.28 28.06 4.72
N LYS A 337 3.26 27.81 3.84
CA LYS A 337 3.02 27.71 2.39
C LYS A 337 2.02 26.63 2.00
N PHE A 338 1.78 25.66 2.87
CA PHE A 338 0.86 24.55 2.64
C PHE A 338 -0.48 24.68 3.35
N ILE A 339 -0.79 25.83 3.95
CA ILE A 339 -2.05 26.03 4.70
C ILE A 339 -3.31 25.69 3.89
N SER A 340 -3.28 25.93 2.56
CA SER A 340 -4.35 25.58 1.63
C SER A 340 -4.62 24.06 1.50
N ALA A 341 -3.74 23.21 2.03
CA ALA A 341 -3.98 21.78 2.13
C ALA A 341 -4.91 21.41 3.30
N SER A 342 -5.14 22.32 4.25
CA SER A 342 -5.92 22.05 5.46
C SER A 342 -7.37 21.63 5.16
N PRO A 343 -8.16 22.31 4.34
CA PRO A 343 -9.52 21.87 4.03
C PRO A 343 -9.55 20.49 3.35
N VAL A 344 -8.55 20.21 2.51
CA VAL A 344 -8.40 18.89 1.86
C VAL A 344 -8.18 17.81 2.90
N LEU A 345 -7.24 17.99 3.83
CA LEU A 345 -6.96 17.03 4.89
C LEU A 345 -8.17 16.81 5.79
N GLN A 346 -8.90 17.89 6.17
CA GLN A 346 -10.09 17.80 7.00
C GLN A 346 -11.15 16.85 6.43
N ILE A 347 -11.33 16.87 5.10
CA ILE A 347 -12.33 16.03 4.42
C ILE A 347 -11.73 14.65 4.14
N TYR A 348 -10.54 14.63 3.55
CA TYR A 348 -9.91 13.38 3.09
C TYR A 348 -9.67 12.38 4.24
N ILE A 349 -9.32 12.87 5.45
CA ILE A 349 -9.04 11.99 6.60
C ILE A 349 -10.23 11.10 6.95
N TRP A 350 -11.47 11.52 6.71
CA TRP A 350 -12.66 10.70 6.93
C TRP A 350 -12.74 9.48 6.00
N SER A 351 -12.06 9.53 4.85
CA SER A 351 -11.96 8.37 3.97
C SER A 351 -11.17 7.21 4.60
N THR A 352 -10.35 7.49 5.61
CA THR A 352 -9.62 6.45 6.35
C THR A 352 -10.54 5.49 7.08
N VAL A 353 -11.70 5.96 7.56
CA VAL A 353 -12.71 5.09 8.20
C VAL A 353 -13.22 4.05 7.20
N ALA A 354 -13.58 4.50 5.99
CA ALA A 354 -14.01 3.59 4.92
C ALA A 354 -12.88 2.66 4.48
N THR A 355 -11.65 3.17 4.36
CA THR A 355 -10.46 2.38 4.00
C THR A 355 -10.17 1.30 5.04
N PHE A 356 -10.21 1.62 6.34
CA PHE A 356 -9.95 0.66 7.42
C PHE A 356 -10.98 -0.47 7.40
N LEU A 357 -12.27 -0.13 7.27
CA LEU A 357 -13.34 -1.11 7.10
C LEU A 357 -13.19 -1.92 5.80
N GLY A 358 -12.78 -1.28 4.71
CA GLY A 358 -12.50 -1.91 3.43
C GLY A 358 -11.38 -2.96 3.52
N VAL A 359 -10.28 -2.64 4.20
CA VAL A 359 -9.17 -3.59 4.44
C VAL A 359 -9.63 -4.75 5.34
N ALA A 360 -10.38 -4.47 6.39
CA ALA A 360 -10.91 -5.53 7.28
C ALA A 360 -11.88 -6.45 6.54
N SER A 361 -12.77 -5.91 5.71
CA SER A 361 -13.71 -6.71 4.92
C SER A 361 -13.03 -7.55 3.84
N SER A 362 -11.85 -7.15 3.36
CA SER A 362 -11.07 -7.97 2.43
C SER A 362 -10.71 -9.32 3.04
N GLN A 363 -10.45 -9.39 4.35
CA GLN A 363 -10.15 -10.66 5.02
C GLN A 363 -11.35 -11.62 5.00
N PHE A 364 -12.57 -11.08 5.16
CA PHE A 364 -13.78 -11.87 4.98
C PHE A 364 -13.91 -12.38 3.55
N LEU A 365 -13.74 -11.49 2.56
CA LEU A 365 -13.84 -11.88 1.15
C LEU A 365 -12.82 -12.96 0.75
N ILE A 366 -11.60 -12.89 1.31
CA ILE A 366 -10.57 -13.91 1.12
C ILE A 366 -10.98 -15.23 1.79
N ALA A 367 -11.44 -15.18 3.06
CA ALA A 367 -11.85 -16.35 3.82
C ALA A 367 -13.04 -17.10 3.21
N GLU A 368 -13.93 -16.39 2.50
CA GLU A 368 -15.08 -16.93 1.78
C GLU A 368 -14.82 -17.17 0.29
N ASN A 369 -13.60 -16.89 -0.20
CA ASN A 369 -13.22 -17.01 -1.62
C ASN A 369 -14.04 -16.14 -2.57
N PHE A 370 -14.52 -14.97 -2.11
CA PHE A 370 -15.30 -14.01 -2.89
C PHE A 370 -14.42 -13.03 -3.68
N THR A 371 -13.45 -13.55 -4.45
CA THR A 371 -12.47 -12.73 -5.20
C THR A 371 -13.14 -11.84 -6.26
N LYS A 372 -14.19 -12.32 -6.91
CA LYS A 372 -14.96 -11.53 -7.89
C LYS A 372 -15.65 -10.32 -7.24
N ILE A 373 -16.23 -10.51 -6.06
CA ILE A 373 -16.87 -9.41 -5.31
C ILE A 373 -15.82 -8.36 -4.92
N SER A 374 -14.63 -8.81 -4.49
CA SER A 374 -13.51 -7.91 -4.20
C SER A 374 -13.11 -7.05 -5.40
N PHE A 375 -13.09 -7.62 -6.60
CA PHE A 375 -12.84 -6.88 -7.85
C PHE A 375 -13.95 -5.87 -8.14
N TYR A 376 -15.22 -6.32 -8.15
CA TYR A 376 -16.35 -5.44 -8.50
C TYR A 376 -16.52 -4.27 -7.56
N ARG A 377 -16.34 -4.46 -6.25
CA ARG A 377 -16.42 -3.34 -5.30
C ARG A 377 -15.34 -2.27 -5.55
N THR A 378 -14.12 -2.69 -5.91
CA THR A 378 -13.04 -1.76 -6.25
C THR A 378 -13.34 -1.03 -7.55
N LEU A 379 -13.91 -1.74 -8.53
CA LEU A 379 -14.35 -1.16 -9.80
C LEU A 379 -15.45 -0.10 -9.58
N ILE A 380 -16.44 -0.37 -8.72
CA ILE A 380 -17.47 0.59 -8.33
C ILE A 380 -16.82 1.84 -7.71
N GLY A 381 -15.87 1.65 -6.78
CA GLY A 381 -15.13 2.77 -6.19
C GLY A 381 -14.38 3.59 -7.23
N MET A 382 -13.67 2.93 -8.14
CA MET A 382 -12.93 3.58 -9.23
C MET A 382 -13.85 4.41 -10.12
N ILE A 383 -14.94 3.83 -10.60
CA ILE A 383 -15.90 4.52 -11.47
C ILE A 383 -16.50 5.73 -10.72
N THR A 384 -16.94 5.53 -9.48
CA THR A 384 -17.46 6.62 -8.64
C THR A 384 -16.42 7.73 -8.45
N ASN A 385 -15.15 7.39 -8.21
CA ASN A 385 -14.07 8.35 -8.04
C ASN A 385 -13.85 9.17 -9.30
N VAL A 386 -13.70 8.53 -10.46
CA VAL A 386 -13.49 9.21 -11.76
C VAL A 386 -14.66 10.15 -12.08
N VAL A 387 -15.89 9.66 -11.96
CA VAL A 387 -17.09 10.45 -12.26
C VAL A 387 -17.22 11.67 -11.33
N LEU A 388 -17.05 11.45 -10.02
CA LEU A 388 -17.15 12.54 -9.06
C LEU A 388 -16.00 13.55 -9.19
N ASN A 389 -14.78 13.12 -9.44
CA ASN A 389 -13.67 14.02 -9.72
C ASN A 389 -13.93 14.87 -10.96
N PHE A 390 -14.43 14.26 -12.04
CA PHE A 390 -14.77 14.99 -13.26
C PHE A 390 -15.82 16.09 -13.03
N ILE A 391 -16.78 15.85 -12.14
CA ILE A 391 -17.86 16.80 -11.82
C ILE A 391 -17.41 17.83 -10.78
N LEU A 392 -16.69 17.43 -9.74
CA LEU A 392 -16.43 18.26 -8.57
C LEU A 392 -15.13 19.07 -8.68
N ILE A 393 -14.08 18.57 -9.33
CA ILE A 393 -12.83 19.33 -9.48
C ILE A 393 -13.07 20.67 -10.18
N PRO A 394 -13.79 20.76 -11.32
CA PRO A 394 -14.02 22.05 -11.99
C PRO A 394 -14.86 23.04 -11.16
N ARG A 395 -15.69 22.55 -10.23
CA ARG A 395 -16.63 23.38 -9.45
C ARG A 395 -16.03 23.90 -8.15
N ILE A 396 -15.32 23.05 -7.42
CA ILE A 396 -14.84 23.34 -6.06
C ILE A 396 -13.37 22.92 -5.85
N GLY A 397 -12.61 22.77 -6.94
CA GLY A 397 -11.17 22.55 -6.90
C GLY A 397 -10.75 21.25 -6.18
N ILE A 398 -9.62 21.30 -5.50
CA ILE A 398 -9.04 20.16 -4.77
C ILE A 398 -9.92 19.64 -3.62
N ILE A 399 -10.78 20.49 -3.07
CA ILE A 399 -11.80 20.09 -2.07
C ILE A 399 -12.77 19.10 -2.71
N GLY A 400 -13.17 19.35 -3.97
CA GLY A 400 -14.01 18.43 -4.74
C GLY A 400 -13.40 17.04 -4.89
N SER A 401 -12.11 16.97 -5.12
CA SER A 401 -11.39 15.70 -5.19
C SER A 401 -11.36 14.97 -3.83
N ALA A 402 -11.18 15.68 -2.73
CA ALA A 402 -11.25 15.09 -1.39
C ALA A 402 -12.64 14.50 -1.09
N ILE A 403 -13.71 15.21 -1.46
CA ILE A 403 -15.10 14.73 -1.35
C ILE A 403 -15.32 13.52 -2.26
N ALA A 404 -14.86 13.58 -3.51
CA ALA A 404 -14.95 12.47 -4.45
C ALA A 404 -14.29 11.20 -3.90
N THR A 405 -13.10 11.33 -3.29
CA THR A 405 -12.39 10.21 -2.67
C THR A 405 -13.13 9.67 -1.45
N LEU A 406 -13.65 10.53 -0.57
CA LEU A 406 -14.44 10.11 0.59
C LEU A 406 -15.67 9.30 0.16
N ILE A 407 -16.42 9.78 -0.81
CA ILE A 407 -17.62 9.11 -1.32
C ILE A 407 -17.24 7.81 -2.03
N SER A 408 -16.20 7.81 -2.85
CA SER A 408 -15.81 6.63 -3.63
C SER A 408 -15.25 5.50 -2.75
N TYR A 409 -14.48 5.83 -1.70
CA TYR A 409 -13.97 4.84 -0.75
C TYR A 409 -15.11 4.28 0.10
N SER A 410 -16.08 5.12 0.47
CA SER A 410 -17.31 4.67 1.12
C SER A 410 -18.14 3.80 0.18
N ALA A 411 -18.35 4.21 -1.07
CA ALA A 411 -19.08 3.43 -2.07
C ALA A 411 -18.44 2.06 -2.29
N ALA A 412 -17.10 1.99 -2.46
CA ALA A 412 -16.40 0.72 -2.58
C ALA A 412 -16.63 -0.19 -1.37
N THR A 413 -16.47 0.35 -0.15
CA THR A 413 -16.57 -0.43 1.08
C THR A 413 -17.99 -0.90 1.34
N PHE A 414 -19.00 -0.04 1.16
CA PHE A 414 -20.39 -0.35 1.44
C PHE A 414 -21.14 -0.98 0.26
N SER A 415 -20.55 -1.06 -0.94
CA SER A 415 -21.14 -1.79 -2.09
C SER A 415 -21.39 -3.27 -1.82
N LEU A 416 -20.77 -3.85 -0.78
CA LEU A 416 -21.04 -5.22 -0.33
C LEU A 416 -22.53 -5.48 -0.03
N VAL A 417 -23.36 -4.44 0.12
CA VAL A 417 -24.81 -4.54 0.25
C VAL A 417 -25.48 -5.12 -1.01
N LEU A 418 -24.86 -4.98 -2.17
CA LEU A 418 -25.41 -5.41 -3.45
C LEU A 418 -25.45 -6.93 -3.63
N TRP A 419 -24.72 -7.69 -2.81
CA TRP A 419 -24.67 -9.16 -2.91
C TRP A 419 -25.26 -9.82 -1.68
N LYS A 420 -26.14 -10.79 -1.90
CA LYS A 420 -26.84 -11.55 -0.82
C LYS A 420 -25.86 -12.20 0.17
N ASP A 421 -24.70 -12.65 -0.30
CA ASP A 421 -23.73 -13.36 0.51
C ASP A 421 -22.93 -12.41 1.43
N THR A 422 -22.85 -11.13 1.09
CA THR A 422 -22.03 -10.16 1.80
C THR A 422 -22.80 -9.06 2.51
N TYR A 423 -24.12 -8.93 2.27
CA TYR A 423 -24.90 -7.84 2.89
C TYR A 423 -24.84 -7.83 4.43
N LYS A 424 -24.71 -9.02 5.05
CA LYS A 424 -24.58 -9.15 6.51
C LYS A 424 -23.32 -8.45 7.06
N GLN A 425 -22.27 -8.33 6.23
CA GLN A 425 -21.05 -7.61 6.61
C GLN A 425 -21.32 -6.12 6.78
N ILE A 426 -22.21 -5.55 5.97
CA ILE A 426 -22.61 -4.13 6.10
C ILE A 426 -23.28 -3.87 7.44
N ILE A 427 -24.15 -4.77 7.87
CA ILE A 427 -24.80 -4.66 9.20
C ILE A 427 -23.74 -4.68 10.30
N MET A 428 -22.72 -5.54 10.18
CA MET A 428 -21.63 -5.62 11.17
C MET A 428 -20.76 -4.36 11.15
N MET A 429 -20.49 -3.77 9.99
CA MET A 429 -19.76 -2.51 9.85
C MET A 429 -20.55 -1.34 10.44
N ILE A 430 -21.85 -1.25 10.16
CA ILE A 430 -22.73 -0.22 10.72
C ILE A 430 -22.78 -0.35 12.25
N LYS A 431 -22.93 -1.56 12.78
CA LYS A 431 -22.88 -1.82 14.23
C LYS A 431 -21.55 -1.38 14.85
N ALA A 432 -20.45 -1.52 14.12
CA ALA A 432 -19.12 -1.06 14.58
C ALA A 432 -19.05 0.47 14.65
N VAL A 433 -19.54 1.16 13.62
CA VAL A 433 -19.54 2.65 13.55
C VAL A 433 -20.36 3.26 14.69
N PHE A 434 -21.56 2.72 14.96
CA PHE A 434 -22.49 3.26 15.96
C PHE A 434 -22.36 2.65 17.37
N LEU A 435 -21.29 1.91 17.67
CA LEU A 435 -21.06 1.25 18.99
C LEU A 435 -22.13 0.22 19.40
N ILE A 436 -23.10 -0.08 18.56
CA ILE A 436 -24.20 -0.99 18.88
C ILE A 436 -23.66 -2.37 19.28
N SER A 437 -22.60 -2.83 18.63
CA SER A 437 -21.95 -4.09 18.91
C SER A 437 -21.27 -4.14 20.30
N ILE A 438 -20.79 -3.02 20.81
CA ILE A 438 -20.21 -2.93 22.16
C ILE A 438 -21.32 -3.00 23.20
N ILE A 439 -22.44 -2.32 22.96
CA ILE A 439 -23.62 -2.38 23.83
C ILE A 439 -24.19 -3.81 23.88
N ASP A 440 -24.30 -4.47 22.72
CA ASP A 440 -24.70 -5.87 22.62
C ASP A 440 -23.73 -6.80 23.38
N TYR A 441 -22.42 -6.57 23.29
CA TYR A 441 -21.42 -7.34 24.03
C TYR A 441 -21.57 -7.19 25.56
N TRP A 442 -21.79 -5.97 26.07
CA TRP A 442 -21.97 -5.72 27.50
C TRP A 442 -23.26 -6.32 28.00
N LYS A 443 -24.35 -6.29 27.23
CA LYS A 443 -25.61 -6.96 27.56
C LYS A 443 -25.46 -8.48 27.62
N ASN A 444 -24.74 -9.08 26.70
CA ASN A 444 -24.62 -10.55 26.58
C ASN A 444 -23.39 -11.12 27.32
N ARG A 445 -22.59 -10.28 28.00
CA ARG A 445 -21.40 -10.72 28.75
C ARG A 445 -21.70 -11.76 29.80
N LYS A 446 -22.92 -11.70 30.41
CA LYS A 446 -23.40 -12.67 31.38
C LYS A 446 -23.68 -14.07 30.76
N GLU A 447 -23.92 -14.14 29.44
CA GLU A 447 -24.11 -15.41 28.72
C GLU A 447 -22.80 -16.03 28.21
N LEU A 448 -21.76 -15.22 28.02
CA LEU A 448 -20.45 -15.65 27.51
C LEU A 448 -19.51 -16.11 28.64
N SER A 449 -19.84 -15.83 29.88
CA SER A 449 -19.09 -16.26 31.09
C SER A 449 -19.66 -17.58 31.69
N ARG A 450 -20.70 -18.13 31.12
CA ARG A 450 -21.23 -19.47 31.35
C ARG A 450 -20.90 -20.39 30.17
#